data_8a588c94fdc9f3215afff10a23f28f3d
#
_entry.id   8a588c94fdc9f3215afff10a23f28f3d
#
_cell.length_a   1.000
_cell.length_b   1.000
_cell.length_c   1.000
_cell.angle_alpha   90.00
_cell.angle_beta   90.00
_cell.angle_gamma   90.00
#
_symmetry.space_group_name_H-M   'P 1'
#
loop_
_entity.id
_entity.type
_entity.pdbx_description
1 polymer ?
#
loop_
_entity_poly.entity_id
_entity_poly.type
_entity_poly.pdbx_seq_one_letter_code
_entity_poly.pdbx_strand_id
1 'polypeptide(L)'
;MPAKKFKPTSPGRRFMTVSDFAEITKSEPEKTLVESVKKTGGRNNKGRITTRHKGGGHKRRYRVVDFKRLKDGIPAKVASIEYDPNRSANIALLHYADGAKAYILAPARLKVGAEVESGPNADIKPGNALPLENIPTGTMVHNVELKPGQGGKMARSAGSSVQLVAKDDGYGVLRLPSGEMRRVPLPCRATVGQVGNTDHENQSGGKAGRSRWQGKRPAVRGSAMNPVDHPHGGGEGKSKGGRHPVTPWGVPTLGKRTRQKHKESDKLIVRGRRRGKDKR
;
A
#
# COMPACT_ATOMS: atom_id res chain seq x y z
N MET A 1 -13.75 -4.05 -10.72
CA MET A 1 -13.85 -5.41 -11.27
C MET A 1 -14.52 -6.31 -10.26
N PRO A 2 -15.51 -7.11 -10.62
CA PRO A 2 -16.16 -7.98 -9.65
C PRO A 2 -15.20 -9.08 -9.20
N ALA A 3 -15.01 -9.20 -7.89
CA ALA A 3 -14.27 -10.33 -7.34
C ALA A 3 -14.98 -11.64 -7.66
N LYS A 4 -14.25 -12.63 -8.20
CA LYS A 4 -14.80 -13.95 -8.51
C LYS A 4 -15.23 -14.64 -7.23
N LYS A 5 -16.52 -14.98 -7.14
CA LYS A 5 -17.11 -15.76 -6.05
C LYS A 5 -17.07 -17.26 -6.39
N PHE A 6 -17.08 -18.10 -5.38
CA PHE A 6 -17.13 -19.56 -5.52
C PHE A 6 -18.47 -20.12 -5.05
N LYS A 7 -18.88 -21.27 -5.60
CA LYS A 7 -20.01 -22.03 -5.07
C LYS A 7 -19.70 -22.50 -3.64
N PRO A 8 -20.67 -22.53 -2.72
CA PRO A 8 -20.46 -22.87 -1.30
C PRO A 8 -20.32 -24.39 -1.08
N THR A 9 -19.41 -25.04 -1.78
CA THR A 9 -19.18 -26.49 -1.73
C THR A 9 -18.40 -26.95 -0.51
N SER A 10 -17.77 -26.03 0.23
CA SER A 10 -17.07 -26.31 1.47
C SER A 10 -17.04 -25.07 2.38
N PRO A 11 -16.78 -25.21 3.70
CA PRO A 11 -16.69 -24.07 4.61
C PRO A 11 -15.70 -23.00 4.15
N GLY A 12 -14.56 -23.39 3.62
CA GLY A 12 -13.54 -22.45 3.11
C GLY A 12 -13.96 -21.74 1.82
N ARG A 13 -14.77 -22.36 0.97
CA ARG A 13 -15.25 -21.77 -0.29
C ARG A 13 -16.45 -20.87 -0.13
N ARG A 14 -17.27 -21.10 0.89
CA ARG A 14 -18.51 -20.36 1.12
C ARG A 14 -18.35 -18.84 1.06
N PHE A 15 -17.29 -18.31 1.67
CA PHE A 15 -17.03 -16.88 1.76
C PHE A 15 -15.80 -16.45 0.97
N MET A 16 -15.24 -17.35 0.16
CA MET A 16 -14.02 -17.05 -0.59
C MET A 16 -14.33 -16.19 -1.80
N THR A 17 -13.56 -15.11 -1.95
CA THR A 17 -13.52 -14.30 -3.17
C THR A 17 -12.07 -14.11 -3.60
N VAL A 18 -11.82 -14.05 -4.90
CA VAL A 18 -10.49 -13.82 -5.47
C VAL A 18 -10.57 -12.81 -6.60
N SER A 19 -9.44 -12.20 -6.95
CA SER A 19 -9.35 -11.44 -8.19
C SER A 19 -9.61 -12.35 -9.38
N ASP A 20 -10.27 -11.83 -10.41
CA ASP A 20 -10.44 -12.48 -11.71
C ASP A 20 -9.20 -12.31 -12.61
N PHE A 21 -8.26 -11.43 -12.21
CA PHE A 21 -7.06 -11.06 -12.97
C PHE A 21 -7.31 -10.52 -14.38
N ALA A 22 -8.52 -10.04 -14.67
CA ALA A 22 -8.90 -9.58 -16.01
C ALA A 22 -8.06 -8.39 -16.53
N GLU A 23 -7.47 -7.57 -15.64
CA GLU A 23 -6.57 -6.48 -16.05
C GLU A 23 -5.18 -6.96 -16.44
N ILE A 24 -4.80 -8.18 -16.07
CA ILE A 24 -3.44 -8.69 -16.25
C ILE A 24 -3.28 -9.22 -17.67
N THR A 25 -2.34 -8.64 -18.40
CA THR A 25 -2.07 -8.98 -19.79
C THR A 25 -0.86 -9.91 -19.97
N LYS A 26 0.03 -9.97 -18.96
CA LYS A 26 1.23 -10.81 -18.97
C LYS A 26 1.47 -11.44 -17.61
N SER A 27 1.73 -12.74 -17.57
CA SER A 27 1.97 -13.49 -16.32
C SER A 27 3.43 -13.50 -15.88
N GLU A 28 4.36 -13.44 -16.82
CA GLU A 28 5.80 -13.49 -16.56
C GLU A 28 6.38 -12.08 -16.43
N PRO A 29 7.17 -11.81 -15.38
CA PRO A 29 7.81 -10.51 -15.22
C PRO A 29 9.02 -10.34 -16.15
N GLU A 30 9.38 -9.10 -16.44
CA GLU A 30 10.62 -8.74 -17.14
C GLU A 30 11.83 -9.17 -16.30
N LYS A 31 12.68 -10.04 -16.85
CA LYS A 31 13.77 -10.68 -16.10
C LYS A 31 14.80 -9.69 -15.57
N THR A 32 15.08 -8.62 -16.31
CA THR A 32 16.05 -7.59 -15.95
C THR A 32 15.62 -6.73 -14.76
N LEU A 33 14.31 -6.67 -14.50
CA LEU A 33 13.70 -5.87 -13.43
C LEU A 33 13.27 -6.71 -12.22
N VAL A 34 13.84 -7.92 -12.07
CA VAL A 34 13.45 -8.83 -10.98
C VAL A 34 14.65 -9.20 -10.11
N GLU A 35 14.49 -9.04 -8.81
CA GLU A 35 15.47 -9.39 -7.80
C GLU A 35 15.00 -10.52 -6.87
N SER A 36 15.94 -11.25 -6.29
CA SER A 36 15.64 -12.24 -5.26
C SER A 36 15.33 -11.58 -3.92
N VAL A 37 14.34 -12.10 -3.20
CA VAL A 37 13.98 -11.61 -1.84
C VAL A 37 14.34 -12.66 -0.80
N LYS A 38 15.27 -12.32 0.08
CA LYS A 38 15.57 -13.13 1.26
C LYS A 38 14.43 -12.99 2.28
N LYS A 39 13.97 -14.12 2.82
CA LYS A 39 12.95 -14.15 3.88
C LYS A 39 13.62 -14.16 5.25
N THR A 40 13.40 -13.12 6.02
CA THR A 40 13.98 -13.02 7.38
C THR A 40 13.12 -13.67 8.46
N GLY A 41 11.87 -14.01 8.16
CA GLY A 41 10.95 -14.60 9.14
C GLY A 41 10.66 -13.67 10.34
N GLY A 42 10.76 -12.36 10.16
CA GLY A 42 10.54 -11.37 11.23
C GLY A 42 11.74 -11.19 12.16
N ARG A 43 12.92 -11.70 11.80
CA ARG A 43 14.18 -11.55 12.56
C ARG A 43 14.94 -10.30 12.11
N ASN A 44 15.65 -9.68 13.05
CA ASN A 44 16.59 -8.60 12.78
C ASN A 44 17.99 -9.15 12.39
N ASN A 45 18.97 -8.27 12.24
CA ASN A 45 20.37 -8.61 11.94
C ASN A 45 21.05 -9.49 13.02
N LYS A 46 20.54 -9.44 14.28
CA LYS A 46 21.02 -10.26 15.40
C LYS A 46 20.25 -11.58 15.54
N GLY A 47 19.39 -11.94 14.58
CA GLY A 47 18.59 -13.18 14.61
C GLY A 47 17.39 -13.16 15.58
N ARG A 48 17.16 -12.07 16.31
CA ARG A 48 16.04 -11.95 17.27
C ARG A 48 14.75 -11.59 16.55
N ILE A 49 13.63 -12.17 16.99
CA ILE A 49 12.29 -11.86 16.46
C ILE A 49 11.87 -10.46 16.89
N THR A 50 11.85 -9.51 15.97
CA THR A 50 11.36 -8.15 16.19
C THR A 50 9.92 -7.94 15.67
N THR A 51 9.49 -8.78 14.74
CA THR A 51 8.11 -8.79 14.22
C THR A 51 7.56 -10.20 14.33
N ARG A 52 6.65 -10.42 15.30
CA ARG A 52 6.02 -11.72 15.52
C ARG A 52 5.08 -12.11 14.38
N HIS A 53 4.72 -13.39 14.30
CA HIS A 53 3.73 -13.96 13.39
C HIS A 53 4.06 -13.76 11.90
N LYS A 54 5.34 -13.68 11.54
CA LYS A 54 5.84 -13.68 10.17
C LYS A 54 6.72 -14.89 9.89
N GLY A 55 6.61 -15.44 8.68
CA GLY A 55 7.46 -16.54 8.21
C GLY A 55 6.72 -17.51 7.29
N GLY A 56 7.48 -18.32 6.57
CA GLY A 56 6.96 -19.21 5.53
C GLY A 56 6.39 -18.43 4.33
N GLY A 57 5.30 -18.95 3.79
CA GLY A 57 4.63 -18.40 2.61
C GLY A 57 5.30 -18.75 1.29
N HIS A 58 4.62 -18.45 0.18
CA HIS A 58 5.09 -18.74 -1.17
C HIS A 58 6.40 -17.99 -1.47
N LYS A 59 7.31 -18.58 -2.27
CA LYS A 59 8.54 -17.93 -2.76
C LYS A 59 8.15 -16.73 -3.62
N ARG A 60 8.77 -15.57 -3.40
CA ARG A 60 8.49 -14.33 -4.13
C ARG A 60 9.76 -13.77 -4.72
N ARG A 61 9.62 -13.10 -5.85
CA ARG A 61 10.65 -12.25 -6.44
C ARG A 61 10.20 -10.80 -6.31
N TYR A 62 11.11 -9.90 -6.07
CA TYR A 62 10.84 -8.45 -6.03
C TYR A 62 10.86 -7.90 -7.46
N ARG A 63 9.91 -7.04 -7.79
CA ARG A 63 9.93 -6.24 -9.02
C ARG A 63 10.46 -4.87 -8.66
N VAL A 64 11.52 -4.44 -9.34
CA VAL A 64 12.08 -3.10 -9.19
C VAL A 64 11.11 -2.12 -9.84
N VAL A 65 10.40 -1.36 -9.01
CA VAL A 65 9.41 -0.38 -9.47
C VAL A 65 10.01 1.01 -9.35
N ASP A 66 9.90 1.79 -10.42
CA ASP A 66 10.33 3.18 -10.44
C ASP A 66 9.31 4.07 -9.71
N PHE A 67 9.61 4.38 -8.46
CA PHE A 67 8.83 5.32 -7.65
C PHE A 67 9.28 6.77 -7.81
N LYS A 68 10.42 7.01 -8.46
CA LYS A 68 11.00 8.35 -8.62
C LYS A 68 10.55 9.05 -9.88
N ARG A 69 10.36 8.28 -10.97
CA ARG A 69 9.92 8.81 -12.26
C ARG A 69 10.80 9.98 -12.76
N LEU A 70 12.12 9.78 -12.76
CA LEU A 70 13.10 10.85 -13.08
C LEU A 70 13.38 11.01 -14.58
N LYS A 71 12.84 10.18 -15.45
CA LYS A 71 13.01 10.31 -16.90
C LYS A 71 12.03 11.35 -17.46
N ASP A 72 12.43 12.61 -17.37
CA ASP A 72 11.59 13.73 -17.83
C ASP A 72 11.64 13.88 -19.36
N GLY A 73 10.49 14.20 -19.97
CA GLY A 73 10.37 14.48 -21.40
C GLY A 73 10.57 13.27 -22.32
N ILE A 74 10.76 12.07 -21.78
CA ILE A 74 10.91 10.86 -22.58
C ILE A 74 9.59 10.07 -22.52
N PRO A 75 8.84 9.97 -23.63
CA PRO A 75 7.59 9.22 -23.66
C PRO A 75 7.86 7.71 -23.53
N ALA A 76 6.94 7.03 -22.87
CA ALA A 76 6.98 5.58 -22.70
C ALA A 76 5.63 4.97 -23.06
N LYS A 77 5.63 3.82 -23.73
CA LYS A 77 4.42 3.02 -24.02
C LYS A 77 4.23 1.94 -22.95
N VAL A 78 3.00 1.77 -22.51
CA VAL A 78 2.61 0.65 -21.65
C VAL A 78 2.64 -0.65 -22.45
N ALA A 79 3.60 -1.51 -22.17
CA ALA A 79 3.78 -2.79 -22.86
C ALA A 79 2.90 -3.90 -22.27
N SER A 80 2.76 -3.93 -20.94
CA SER A 80 1.93 -4.93 -20.24
C SER A 80 1.48 -4.43 -18.87
N ILE A 81 0.40 -5.04 -18.36
CA ILE A 81 -0.04 -4.91 -16.97
C ILE A 81 0.19 -6.26 -16.31
N GLU A 82 0.87 -6.26 -15.16
CA GLU A 82 1.35 -7.48 -14.51
C GLU A 82 0.96 -7.53 -13.01
N TYR A 83 0.84 -8.75 -12.50
CA TYR A 83 0.63 -9.02 -11.09
C TYR A 83 1.94 -8.95 -10.31
N ASP A 84 1.97 -8.22 -9.20
CA ASP A 84 3.09 -8.23 -8.25
C ASP A 84 2.67 -8.86 -6.90
N PRO A 85 3.27 -10.00 -6.48
CA PRO A 85 2.95 -10.63 -5.21
C PRO A 85 3.42 -9.84 -3.97
N ASN A 86 4.20 -8.77 -4.15
CA ASN A 86 4.75 -7.98 -3.05
C ASN A 86 3.90 -6.77 -2.69
N ARG A 87 2.90 -6.45 -3.50
CA ARG A 87 1.99 -5.33 -3.28
C ARG A 87 0.55 -5.67 -3.67
N SER A 88 -0.39 -4.86 -3.22
CA SER A 88 -1.80 -5.02 -3.58
C SER A 88 -2.13 -4.47 -4.97
N ALA A 89 -1.39 -3.46 -5.43
CA ALA A 89 -1.57 -2.84 -6.73
C ALA A 89 -0.95 -3.70 -7.84
N ASN A 90 -1.57 -3.68 -9.03
CA ASN A 90 -0.94 -4.17 -10.27
C ASN A 90 0.16 -3.19 -10.69
N ILE A 91 1.12 -3.67 -11.48
CA ILE A 91 2.22 -2.87 -12.05
C ILE A 91 2.10 -2.84 -13.56
N ALA A 92 2.55 -1.77 -14.18
CA ALA A 92 2.63 -1.64 -15.64
C ALA A 92 4.10 -1.61 -16.07
N LEU A 93 4.45 -2.41 -17.06
CA LEU A 93 5.74 -2.37 -17.72
C LEU A 93 5.73 -1.27 -18.77
N LEU A 94 6.66 -0.36 -18.67
CA LEU A 94 6.89 0.72 -19.63
C LEU A 94 8.08 0.40 -20.52
N HIS A 95 7.94 0.68 -21.81
CA HIS A 95 9.04 0.76 -22.76
C HIS A 95 9.20 2.22 -23.17
N TYR A 96 10.32 2.82 -22.78
CA TYR A 96 10.67 4.19 -23.12
C TYR A 96 11.18 4.28 -24.55
N ALA A 97 11.06 5.45 -25.16
CA ALA A 97 11.56 5.72 -26.51
C ALA A 97 13.09 5.52 -26.64
N ASP A 98 13.85 5.69 -25.53
CA ASP A 98 15.28 5.42 -25.44
C ASP A 98 15.65 3.94 -25.25
N GLY A 99 14.70 3.03 -25.34
CA GLY A 99 14.91 1.58 -25.18
C GLY A 99 14.91 1.10 -23.72
N ALA A 100 14.90 1.98 -22.73
CA ALA A 100 14.87 1.58 -21.32
C ALA A 100 13.51 0.99 -20.95
N LYS A 101 13.52 0.05 -20.00
CA LYS A 101 12.30 -0.54 -19.42
C LYS A 101 12.19 -0.18 -17.95
N ALA A 102 10.99 0.08 -17.47
CA ALA A 102 10.71 0.29 -16.05
C ALA A 102 9.33 -0.19 -15.67
N TYR A 103 9.16 -0.60 -14.40
CA TYR A 103 7.84 -0.82 -13.84
C TYR A 103 7.33 0.43 -13.13
N ILE A 104 6.05 0.71 -13.28
CA ILE A 104 5.32 1.71 -12.50
C ILE A 104 4.11 1.06 -11.81
N LEU A 105 3.50 1.76 -10.84
CA LEU A 105 2.18 1.36 -10.36
C LEU A 105 1.17 1.57 -11.48
N ALA A 106 0.33 0.58 -11.75
CA ALA A 106 -0.71 0.71 -12.76
C ALA A 106 -1.87 1.58 -12.24
N PRO A 107 -2.13 2.76 -12.80
CA PRO A 107 -3.33 3.53 -12.47
C PRO A 107 -4.59 2.81 -12.92
N ALA A 108 -5.71 3.14 -12.29
CA ALA A 108 -7.01 2.66 -12.73
C ALA A 108 -7.29 3.11 -14.17
N ARG A 109 -7.85 2.19 -14.97
CA ARG A 109 -8.21 2.39 -16.38
C ARG A 109 -7.02 2.57 -17.35
N LEU A 110 -5.77 2.38 -16.90
CA LEU A 110 -4.63 2.34 -17.82
C LEU A 110 -4.75 1.13 -18.74
N LYS A 111 -4.50 1.33 -20.04
CA LYS A 111 -4.54 0.27 -21.05
C LYS A 111 -3.16 0.01 -21.63
N VAL A 112 -2.94 -1.19 -22.14
CA VAL A 112 -1.75 -1.51 -22.95
C VAL A 112 -1.76 -0.63 -24.21
N GLY A 113 -0.59 -0.14 -24.61
CA GLY A 113 -0.41 0.79 -25.71
C GLY A 113 -0.59 2.27 -25.35
N ALA A 114 -1.11 2.59 -24.14
CA ALA A 114 -1.20 3.97 -23.69
C ALA A 114 0.19 4.58 -23.53
N GLU A 115 0.31 5.86 -23.84
CA GLU A 115 1.53 6.63 -23.65
C GLU A 115 1.53 7.28 -22.26
N VAL A 116 2.69 7.27 -21.62
CA VAL A 116 2.90 7.81 -20.28
C VAL A 116 4.20 8.59 -20.27
N GLU A 117 4.16 9.78 -19.70
CA GLU A 117 5.31 10.69 -19.62
C GLU A 117 5.55 11.17 -18.20
N SER A 118 6.76 11.64 -17.94
CA SER A 118 7.13 12.29 -16.68
C SER A 118 7.79 13.64 -16.96
N GLY A 119 7.59 14.59 -16.06
CA GLY A 119 8.23 15.89 -16.17
C GLY A 119 7.25 17.04 -15.91
N PRO A 120 7.76 18.28 -15.82
CA PRO A 120 6.95 19.45 -15.52
C PRO A 120 5.94 19.79 -16.65
N ASN A 121 6.27 19.44 -17.90
CA ASN A 121 5.47 19.75 -19.08
C ASN A 121 4.54 18.59 -19.52
N ALA A 122 4.53 17.49 -18.78
CA ALA A 122 3.70 16.34 -19.11
C ALA A 122 2.20 16.69 -18.97
N ASP A 123 1.36 16.13 -19.84
CA ASP A 123 -0.10 16.31 -19.79
C ASP A 123 -0.71 15.77 -18.49
N ILE A 124 -1.85 16.31 -18.08
CA ILE A 124 -2.61 15.82 -16.90
C ILE A 124 -3.42 14.58 -17.27
N LYS A 125 -2.71 13.50 -17.61
CA LYS A 125 -3.29 12.19 -17.97
C LYS A 125 -2.98 11.14 -16.90
N PRO A 126 -3.87 10.16 -16.62
CA PRO A 126 -3.60 9.09 -15.67
C PRO A 126 -2.32 8.32 -16.03
N GLY A 127 -1.39 8.24 -15.07
CA GLY A 127 -0.09 7.60 -15.24
C GLY A 127 1.07 8.56 -15.45
N ASN A 128 0.82 9.79 -15.87
CA ASN A 128 1.85 10.82 -15.99
C ASN A 128 2.30 11.31 -14.61
N ALA A 129 3.59 11.58 -14.47
CA ALA A 129 4.17 12.01 -13.21
C ALA A 129 4.70 13.45 -13.33
N LEU A 130 4.21 14.33 -12.48
CA LEU A 130 4.54 15.75 -12.49
C LEU A 130 4.90 16.24 -11.09
N PRO A 131 5.66 17.35 -10.97
CA PRO A 131 5.72 18.13 -9.74
C PRO A 131 4.32 18.63 -9.33
N LEU A 132 4.03 18.72 -8.03
CA LEU A 132 2.72 19.18 -7.53
C LEU A 132 2.39 20.60 -7.98
N GLU A 133 3.40 21.43 -8.24
CA GLU A 133 3.23 22.79 -8.77
C GLU A 133 2.54 22.82 -10.13
N ASN A 134 2.76 21.81 -10.96
CA ASN A 134 2.20 21.72 -12.33
C ASN A 134 0.87 20.97 -12.39
N ILE A 135 0.43 20.35 -11.27
CA ILE A 135 -0.85 19.61 -11.21
C ILE A 135 -1.97 20.57 -10.76
N PRO A 136 -3.10 20.68 -11.46
CA PRO A 136 -4.24 21.52 -11.05
C PRO A 136 -4.81 21.07 -9.69
N THR A 137 -5.32 22.03 -8.91
CA THR A 137 -6.07 21.75 -7.69
C THR A 137 -7.33 20.95 -7.99
N GLY A 138 -7.74 20.09 -7.04
CA GLY A 138 -8.87 19.17 -7.25
C GLY A 138 -8.46 17.82 -7.85
N THR A 139 -7.28 17.73 -8.50
CA THR A 139 -6.82 16.51 -9.17
C THR A 139 -6.54 15.37 -8.16
N MET A 140 -6.96 14.16 -8.54
CA MET A 140 -6.61 12.95 -7.81
C MET A 140 -5.24 12.45 -8.25
N VAL A 141 -4.37 12.18 -7.30
CA VAL A 141 -2.99 11.73 -7.53
C VAL A 141 -2.64 10.52 -6.66
N HIS A 142 -1.63 9.79 -7.05
CA HIS A 142 -1.04 8.70 -6.27
C HIS A 142 0.49 8.73 -6.35
N ASN A 143 1.15 7.80 -5.69
CA ASN A 143 2.62 7.70 -5.67
C ASN A 143 3.29 9.04 -5.32
N VAL A 144 2.78 9.72 -4.28
CA VAL A 144 3.22 11.07 -3.93
C VAL A 144 4.49 11.04 -3.10
N GLU A 145 5.45 11.89 -3.42
CA GLU A 145 6.65 12.11 -2.64
C GLU A 145 6.36 12.89 -1.36
N LEU A 146 7.21 12.70 -0.35
CA LEU A 146 7.21 13.50 0.89
C LEU A 146 8.32 14.55 0.91
N LYS A 147 9.41 14.27 0.21
CA LYS A 147 10.54 15.17 -0.01
C LYS A 147 10.96 15.03 -1.47
N PRO A 148 11.37 16.10 -2.14
CA PRO A 148 11.74 16.06 -3.55
C PRO A 148 12.85 15.02 -3.82
N GLY A 149 12.70 14.24 -4.90
CA GLY A 149 13.67 13.25 -5.37
C GLY A 149 13.80 11.96 -4.55
N GLN A 150 13.06 11.82 -3.45
CA GLN A 150 13.09 10.58 -2.63
C GLN A 150 12.23 9.44 -3.19
N GLY A 151 11.43 9.70 -4.19
CA GLY A 151 10.45 8.78 -4.74
C GLY A 151 9.15 8.73 -3.93
N GLY A 152 8.08 8.35 -4.60
CA GLY A 152 6.74 8.31 -4.02
C GLY A 152 6.64 7.38 -2.82
N LYS A 153 6.00 7.84 -1.75
CA LYS A 153 5.79 7.10 -0.50
C LYS A 153 4.33 7.01 -0.08
N MET A 154 3.50 7.97 -0.49
CA MET A 154 2.07 8.00 -0.17
C MET A 154 1.22 7.46 -1.31
N ALA A 155 0.04 6.91 -0.98
CA ALA A 155 -0.95 6.40 -1.93
C ALA A 155 -0.37 5.43 -2.98
N ARG A 156 0.20 4.31 -2.53
CA ARG A 156 0.78 3.26 -3.39
C ARG A 156 0.01 1.95 -3.35
N SER A 157 -0.94 1.80 -2.44
CA SER A 157 -1.76 0.60 -2.33
C SER A 157 -2.87 0.59 -3.36
N ALA A 158 -3.39 -0.58 -3.70
CA ALA A 158 -4.54 -0.75 -4.59
C ALA A 158 -5.71 0.16 -4.17
N GLY A 159 -6.33 0.81 -5.13
CA GLY A 159 -7.47 1.70 -4.92
C GLY A 159 -7.17 3.01 -4.18
N SER A 160 -5.93 3.24 -3.74
CA SER A 160 -5.61 4.48 -3.02
C SER A 160 -5.41 5.66 -3.97
N SER A 161 -5.83 6.84 -3.50
CA SER A 161 -5.61 8.12 -4.15
C SER A 161 -5.54 9.22 -3.10
N VAL A 162 -4.97 10.35 -3.47
CA VAL A 162 -4.84 11.56 -2.67
C VAL A 162 -5.35 12.71 -3.51
N GLN A 163 -6.10 13.62 -2.94
CA GLN A 163 -6.56 14.81 -3.64
C GLN A 163 -5.65 16.00 -3.32
N LEU A 164 -5.18 16.70 -4.34
CA LEU A 164 -4.53 18.00 -4.21
C LEU A 164 -5.63 19.07 -4.02
N VAL A 165 -5.78 19.55 -2.79
CA VAL A 165 -6.89 20.47 -2.44
C VAL A 165 -6.53 21.92 -2.73
N ALA A 166 -5.32 22.33 -2.36
CA ALA A 166 -4.85 23.72 -2.51
C ALA A 166 -3.33 23.73 -2.68
N LYS A 167 -2.82 24.86 -3.13
CA LYS A 167 -1.41 25.22 -3.17
C LYS A 167 -1.24 26.53 -2.42
N ASP A 168 -0.35 26.57 -1.47
CA ASP A 168 -0.14 27.71 -0.61
C ASP A 168 1.30 27.72 -0.08
N ASP A 169 1.94 28.87 -0.05
CA ASP A 169 3.24 29.14 0.56
C ASP A 169 4.33 28.09 0.20
N GLY A 170 4.45 27.73 -1.09
CA GLY A 170 5.42 26.73 -1.56
C GLY A 170 5.06 25.28 -1.22
N TYR A 171 3.85 25.02 -0.67
CA TYR A 171 3.35 23.70 -0.32
C TYR A 171 2.04 23.37 -1.03
N GLY A 172 1.88 22.12 -1.42
CA GLY A 172 0.61 21.55 -1.81
C GLY A 172 -0.10 20.93 -0.60
N VAL A 173 -1.38 21.28 -0.39
CA VAL A 173 -2.23 20.69 0.65
C VAL A 173 -2.90 19.47 0.09
N LEU A 174 -2.56 18.31 0.64
CA LEU A 174 -3.04 17.01 0.21
C LEU A 174 -4.06 16.43 1.19
N ARG A 175 -5.22 16.00 0.68
CA ARG A 175 -6.21 15.22 1.44
C ARG A 175 -5.95 13.73 1.23
N LEU A 176 -5.51 13.06 2.29
CA LEU A 176 -5.20 11.65 2.30
C LEU A 176 -6.47 10.77 2.42
N PRO A 177 -6.43 9.47 2.05
CA PRO A 177 -7.56 8.55 2.21
C PRO A 177 -8.08 8.44 3.65
N SER A 178 -7.22 8.68 4.65
CA SER A 178 -7.60 8.72 6.07
C SER A 178 -8.39 9.97 6.48
N GLY A 179 -8.56 10.95 5.57
CA GLY A 179 -9.14 12.26 5.84
C GLY A 179 -8.16 13.26 6.47
N GLU A 180 -6.91 12.88 6.73
CA GLU A 180 -5.85 13.80 7.15
C GLU A 180 -5.52 14.76 6.03
N MET A 181 -5.36 16.06 6.35
CA MET A 181 -4.85 17.07 5.42
C MET A 181 -3.41 17.41 5.80
N ARG A 182 -2.53 17.32 4.81
CA ARG A 182 -1.10 17.46 5.02
C ARG A 182 -0.47 18.34 3.96
N ARG A 183 0.47 19.19 4.38
CA ARG A 183 1.34 19.97 3.50
C ARG A 183 2.48 19.10 2.97
N VAL A 184 2.80 19.25 1.68
CA VAL A 184 3.95 18.63 1.01
C VAL A 184 4.58 19.69 0.11
N PRO A 185 5.91 19.82 0.04
CA PRO A 185 6.58 20.81 -0.81
C PRO A 185 6.12 20.67 -2.28
N LEU A 186 5.89 21.77 -2.97
CA LEU A 186 5.43 21.80 -4.37
C LEU A 186 6.36 21.10 -5.37
N PRO A 187 7.71 21.12 -5.21
CA PRO A 187 8.61 20.35 -6.09
C PRO A 187 8.50 18.83 -5.96
N CYS A 188 7.78 18.31 -4.95
CA CYS A 188 7.53 16.87 -4.81
C CYS A 188 6.69 16.35 -5.98
N ARG A 189 7.08 15.20 -6.52
CA ARG A 189 6.37 14.56 -7.63
C ARG A 189 5.20 13.74 -7.16
N ALA A 190 4.19 13.67 -8.00
CA ALA A 190 3.04 12.80 -7.87
C ALA A 190 2.62 12.26 -9.24
N THR A 191 1.99 11.10 -9.25
CA THR A 191 1.43 10.52 -10.47
C THR A 191 -0.07 10.79 -10.52
N VAL A 192 -0.56 11.25 -11.65
CA VAL A 192 -1.98 11.58 -11.86
C VAL A 192 -2.84 10.32 -11.84
N GLY A 193 -4.02 10.40 -11.23
CA GLY A 193 -5.00 9.34 -11.17
C GLY A 193 -5.00 8.54 -9.85
N GLN A 194 -5.82 7.52 -9.78
CA GLN A 194 -5.97 6.57 -8.68
C GLN A 194 -5.22 5.28 -9.01
N VAL A 195 -4.67 4.59 -8.01
CA VAL A 195 -4.07 3.26 -8.20
C VAL A 195 -5.14 2.25 -8.60
N GLY A 196 -4.83 1.39 -9.57
CA GLY A 196 -5.72 0.33 -10.04
C GLY A 196 -5.99 -0.78 -9.01
N ASN A 197 -6.65 -1.88 -9.45
CA ASN A 197 -7.06 -3.00 -8.62
C ASN A 197 -7.92 -2.58 -7.41
N THR A 198 -8.90 -1.72 -7.64
CA THR A 198 -9.74 -1.10 -6.61
C THR A 198 -10.48 -2.11 -5.74
N ASP A 199 -10.86 -3.27 -6.28
CA ASP A 199 -11.59 -4.32 -5.56
C ASP A 199 -10.70 -5.24 -4.71
N HIS A 200 -9.41 -4.94 -4.58
CA HIS A 200 -8.51 -5.74 -3.75
C HIS A 200 -8.98 -5.85 -2.30
N GLU A 201 -9.57 -4.81 -1.73
CA GLU A 201 -10.10 -4.81 -0.37
C GLU A 201 -11.33 -5.73 -0.18
N ASN A 202 -12.09 -5.98 -1.26
CA ASN A 202 -13.28 -6.82 -1.26
C ASN A 202 -12.96 -8.32 -1.33
N GLN A 203 -11.68 -8.69 -1.40
CA GLN A 203 -11.25 -10.08 -1.47
C GLN A 203 -11.25 -10.73 -0.09
N SER A 204 -11.93 -11.87 0.02
CA SER A 204 -11.94 -12.71 1.23
C SER A 204 -11.10 -13.97 1.03
N GLY A 205 -10.15 -14.21 1.94
CA GLY A 205 -9.31 -15.40 1.89
C GLY A 205 -10.05 -16.71 2.05
N GLY A 206 -11.16 -16.73 2.77
CA GLY A 206 -12.04 -17.88 3.00
C GLY A 206 -11.46 -18.97 3.89
N LYS A 207 -10.14 -19.16 3.96
CA LYS A 207 -9.48 -20.19 4.77
C LYS A 207 -8.15 -19.73 5.37
N ALA A 208 -7.81 -20.30 6.53
CA ALA A 208 -6.57 -19.99 7.25
C ALA A 208 -5.30 -20.32 6.43
N GLY A 209 -5.33 -21.37 5.62
CA GLY A 209 -4.21 -21.77 4.75
C GLY A 209 -3.79 -20.65 3.78
N ARG A 210 -4.71 -19.80 3.33
CA ARG A 210 -4.39 -18.67 2.46
C ARG A 210 -3.52 -17.62 3.17
N SER A 211 -3.80 -17.35 4.44
CA SER A 211 -2.96 -16.49 5.27
C SER A 211 -1.56 -17.10 5.45
N ARG A 212 -1.46 -18.43 5.58
CA ARG A 212 -0.17 -19.14 5.64
C ARG A 212 0.62 -18.98 4.34
N TRP A 213 -0.02 -19.07 3.17
CA TRP A 213 0.62 -18.83 1.87
C TRP A 213 1.16 -17.41 1.72
N GLN A 214 0.51 -16.44 2.36
CA GLN A 214 0.98 -15.05 2.41
C GLN A 214 2.11 -14.79 3.41
N GLY A 215 2.53 -15.82 4.17
CA GLY A 215 3.59 -15.71 5.17
C GLY A 215 3.13 -15.21 6.54
N LYS A 216 1.82 -15.19 6.80
CA LYS A 216 1.26 -14.87 8.12
C LYS A 216 1.20 -16.15 8.95
N ARG A 217 1.91 -16.18 10.08
CA ARG A 217 1.84 -17.29 11.05
C ARG A 217 0.65 -17.12 11.98
N PRO A 218 0.15 -18.22 12.58
CA PRO A 218 -0.92 -18.14 13.59
C PRO A 218 -0.54 -17.24 14.76
N ALA A 219 -1.54 -16.55 15.31
CA ALA A 219 -1.42 -15.75 16.51
C ALA A 219 -2.29 -16.36 17.61
N VAL A 220 -1.72 -16.55 18.80
CA VAL A 220 -2.45 -16.98 19.99
C VAL A 220 -3.00 -15.75 20.69
N ARG A 221 -4.26 -15.82 21.15
CA ARG A 221 -4.91 -14.76 21.93
C ARG A 221 -4.26 -14.67 23.32
N GLY A 222 -4.08 -13.46 23.85
CA GLY A 222 -3.53 -13.24 25.20
C GLY A 222 -4.34 -13.95 26.30
N SER A 223 -5.69 -14.03 26.15
CA SER A 223 -6.57 -14.74 27.07
C SER A 223 -6.44 -16.27 27.05
N ALA A 224 -5.70 -16.83 26.08
CA ALA A 224 -5.40 -18.26 26.01
C ALA A 224 -3.95 -18.58 26.43
N MET A 225 -3.28 -17.62 27.03
CA MET A 225 -1.92 -17.74 27.56
C MET A 225 -1.95 -17.79 29.09
N ASN A 226 -0.81 -18.14 29.69
CA ASN A 226 -0.64 -18.05 31.13
C ASN A 226 -0.42 -16.60 31.59
N PRO A 227 -0.66 -16.27 32.88
CA PRO A 227 -0.46 -14.92 33.40
C PRO A 227 0.95 -14.35 33.20
N VAL A 228 1.97 -15.20 33.18
CA VAL A 228 3.37 -14.82 32.94
C VAL A 228 3.61 -14.37 31.50
N ASP A 229 2.84 -14.86 30.53
CA ASP A 229 3.05 -14.61 29.11
C ASP A 229 2.27 -13.39 28.59
N HIS A 230 1.15 -13.07 29.24
CA HIS A 230 0.28 -12.00 28.80
C HIS A 230 -0.58 -11.43 29.96
N PRO A 231 -0.77 -10.09 30.04
CA PRO A 231 -1.63 -9.46 31.05
C PRO A 231 -3.10 -9.91 31.05
N HIS A 232 -3.57 -10.56 29.97
CA HIS A 232 -4.90 -11.17 29.86
C HIS A 232 -4.89 -12.68 30.11
N GLY A 233 -3.74 -13.25 30.48
CA GLY A 233 -3.58 -14.68 30.70
C GLY A 233 -4.20 -15.15 32.00
N GLY A 234 -4.40 -16.47 32.09
CA GLY A 234 -4.98 -17.14 33.25
C GLY A 234 -6.47 -17.31 33.19
N GLY A 235 -7.04 -17.91 34.27
CA GLY A 235 -8.44 -18.25 34.41
C GLY A 235 -8.79 -19.64 33.89
N GLU A 236 -9.98 -20.12 34.21
CA GLU A 236 -10.52 -21.39 33.77
C GLU A 236 -11.45 -21.23 32.55
N GLY A 237 -11.38 -22.16 31.60
CA GLY A 237 -12.23 -22.20 30.42
C GLY A 237 -12.15 -20.96 29.53
N LYS A 238 -13.30 -20.39 29.17
CA LYS A 238 -13.40 -19.18 28.32
C LYS A 238 -13.40 -17.91 29.19
N SER A 239 -12.32 -17.66 29.90
CA SER A 239 -12.17 -16.44 30.70
C SER A 239 -12.17 -15.18 29.86
N LYS A 240 -12.71 -14.08 30.41
CA LYS A 240 -12.62 -12.73 29.86
C LYS A 240 -11.25 -12.13 30.20
N GLY A 241 -10.85 -11.09 29.45
CA GLY A 241 -9.55 -10.43 29.68
C GLY A 241 -9.39 -9.68 31.02
N GLY A 242 -10.47 -9.52 31.81
CA GLY A 242 -10.48 -8.92 33.14
C GLY A 242 -10.11 -7.44 33.23
N ARG A 243 -9.66 -6.82 32.15
CA ARG A 243 -9.17 -5.43 32.10
C ARG A 243 -9.29 -4.87 30.69
N HIS A 244 -8.96 -3.58 30.50
CA HIS A 244 -8.88 -2.98 29.17
C HIS A 244 -7.92 -3.76 28.27
N PRO A 245 -8.22 -3.88 26.95
CA PRO A 245 -7.34 -4.58 26.03
C PRO A 245 -5.95 -3.96 26.00
N VAL A 246 -4.94 -4.80 26.26
CA VAL A 246 -3.53 -4.40 26.24
C VAL A 246 -2.69 -5.35 25.40
N THR A 247 -1.50 -4.89 25.00
CA THR A 247 -0.48 -5.72 24.38
C THR A 247 0.22 -6.63 25.41
N PRO A 248 1.03 -7.61 25.00
CA PRO A 248 1.85 -8.42 25.94
C PRO A 248 2.75 -7.58 26.86
N TRP A 249 3.07 -6.37 26.47
CA TRP A 249 3.88 -5.41 27.25
C TRP A 249 3.03 -4.44 28.08
N GLY A 250 1.73 -4.68 28.23
CA GLY A 250 0.82 -3.86 29.03
C GLY A 250 0.40 -2.54 28.37
N VAL A 251 0.77 -2.28 27.12
CA VAL A 251 0.39 -1.05 26.43
C VAL A 251 -1.07 -1.13 25.97
N PRO A 252 -1.95 -0.16 26.34
CA PRO A 252 -3.34 -0.13 25.90
C PRO A 252 -3.45 -0.16 24.36
N THR A 253 -4.34 -1.02 23.84
CA THR A 253 -4.55 -1.18 22.39
C THR A 253 -5.67 -0.30 21.85
N LEU A 254 -6.56 0.18 22.70
CA LEU A 254 -7.67 1.08 22.37
C LEU A 254 -7.42 2.48 22.93
N GLY A 255 -7.62 3.49 22.09
CA GLY A 255 -7.60 4.90 22.48
C GLY A 255 -6.24 5.52 22.77
N LYS A 256 -5.20 4.74 23.05
CA LYS A 256 -3.87 5.29 23.33
C LYS A 256 -3.25 5.88 22.07
N ARG A 257 -2.82 7.14 22.16
CA ARG A 257 -2.03 7.78 21.10
C ARG A 257 -0.60 7.25 21.14
N THR A 258 -0.20 6.49 20.11
CA THR A 258 1.15 5.91 20.01
C THR A 258 2.10 6.77 19.19
N ARG A 259 1.59 7.77 18.45
CA ARG A 259 2.44 8.73 17.73
C ARG A 259 3.26 9.52 18.74
N GLN A 260 4.56 9.60 18.51
CA GLN A 260 5.48 10.39 19.33
C GLN A 260 5.03 11.86 19.32
N LYS A 261 5.02 12.49 20.51
CA LYS A 261 4.74 13.92 20.66
C LYS A 261 5.90 14.75 20.07
N HIS A 262 5.58 15.96 19.61
CA HIS A 262 6.57 16.93 19.09
C HIS A 262 7.40 16.40 17.90
N LYS A 263 6.80 15.56 17.06
CA LYS A 263 7.46 15.12 15.85
C LYS A 263 7.49 16.27 14.84
N GLU A 264 8.65 16.56 14.22
CA GLU A 264 8.79 17.65 13.22
C GLU A 264 7.72 17.62 12.13
N SER A 265 7.35 16.41 11.69
CA SER A 265 6.30 16.23 10.69
C SER A 265 4.90 16.68 11.14
N ASP A 266 4.71 17.05 12.43
CA ASP A 266 3.43 17.58 12.93
C ASP A 266 3.16 19.00 12.41
N LYS A 267 4.22 19.78 12.13
CA LYS A 267 4.14 21.11 11.51
C LYS A 267 3.50 21.06 10.10
N LEU A 268 3.61 19.91 9.45
CA LEU A 268 3.06 19.69 8.10
C LEU A 268 1.62 19.16 8.11
N ILE A 269 1.03 18.88 9.27
CA ILE A 269 -0.35 18.38 9.39
C ILE A 269 -1.28 19.57 9.62
N VAL A 270 -2.06 19.94 8.61
CA VAL A 270 -3.07 21.01 8.71
C VAL A 270 -4.27 20.55 9.52
N ARG A 271 -4.75 19.33 9.23
CA ARG A 271 -5.87 18.72 9.92
C ARG A 271 -5.63 17.22 10.10
N GLY A 272 -5.71 16.75 11.35
CA GLY A 272 -5.58 15.34 11.67
C GLY A 272 -6.73 14.50 11.10
N ARG A 273 -6.56 13.18 11.05
CA ARG A 273 -7.62 12.25 10.66
C ARG A 273 -8.82 12.36 11.60
N ARG A 274 -10.03 12.22 11.06
CA ARG A 274 -11.28 12.22 11.86
C ARG A 274 -11.24 11.11 12.91
N ARG A 275 -11.60 11.42 14.14
CA ARG A 275 -11.79 10.47 15.23
C ARG A 275 -13.21 9.90 15.19
N GLY A 276 -13.45 8.77 15.89
CA GLY A 276 -14.74 8.10 15.88
C GLY A 276 -15.94 8.97 16.28
N LYS A 277 -15.73 9.98 17.17
CA LYS A 277 -16.75 10.95 17.55
C LYS A 277 -17.10 11.98 16.45
N ASP A 278 -16.21 12.19 15.49
CA ASP A 278 -16.39 13.17 14.39
C ASP A 278 -16.97 12.51 13.13
N LYS A 279 -17.41 11.26 13.23
CA LYS A 279 -17.96 10.49 12.08
C LYS A 279 -19.49 10.61 11.96
N ARG A 280 -20.12 11.46 12.75
CA ARG A 280 -21.56 11.78 12.61
C ARG A 280 -21.77 12.99 11.73
#